data_e458e491ec4a500fbfbab769afd59dab
#
_entry.id   e458e491ec4a500fbfbab769afd59dab
#
_cell.length_a   1.000
_cell.length_b   1.000
_cell.length_c   1.000
_cell.angle_alpha   90.00
_cell.angle_beta   90.00
_cell.angle_gamma   90.00
#
_symmetry.space_group_name_H-M   'P 1'
#
loop_
_entity.id
_entity.type
_entity.pdbx_description
1 polymer ?
#
loop_
_entity_poly.entity_id
_entity_poly.type
_entity_poly.pdbx_seq_one_letter_code
_entity_poly.pdbx_strand_id
1 'polypeptide(L)'
;MASTTLLITNDDLTFEQIQMFISSDLKIRLNDEVKKKIQLSRNVVEEILESDTSVYGVNTGFGKFSEVRISRDKVEELQKRLVYSHAAGTGRAIDPEIVRLIILLKIKSLGLGHSGCRLQIVELLAKLLNNSVLPVIPEKGSVGASGDLAPLAHMALVMMGKGTAYIRDKKIKRTKDWIKVSGSEALKKYNLKPITLKAKEGLALLNGTQVSTAIAIWTYIKAKNLIKVADIVAAITLEALLGTLAPFDPKIQRLRSHPGQKSVAANFRKILAGSPVVASHKYDDKRVQDAYSLRCIPQVHGAVRDALSYVGSVLFREMNSVTDNPLIFPDKKNVLSGGNFHAAPVGYVCDLMGIVLADLSNISERRIEHMQDPSVSLLPGFLTRSGGLNSGFMIAHVTSAALSSENKVLAHPASVDSIPTSA
;
A
#
# COMPACT_ATOMS: atom_id res chain seq x y z
N MET A 1 -25.47 9.35 -11.78
CA MET A 1 -24.27 10.19 -11.64
C MET A 1 -23.37 9.54 -10.63
N ALA A 2 -22.10 9.24 -10.98
CA ALA A 2 -21.15 8.71 -10.00
C ALA A 2 -20.96 9.74 -8.86
N SER A 3 -20.92 9.28 -7.61
CA SER A 3 -20.68 10.16 -6.47
C SER A 3 -19.35 10.87 -6.64
N THR A 4 -19.33 12.20 -6.55
CA THR A 4 -18.10 13.02 -6.59
C THR A 4 -17.46 13.15 -5.20
N THR A 5 -18.00 12.46 -4.21
CA THR A 5 -17.60 12.57 -2.80
C THR A 5 -17.47 11.19 -2.17
N LEU A 6 -16.37 10.94 -1.50
CA LEU A 6 -16.18 9.82 -0.58
C LEU A 6 -16.53 10.33 0.83
N LEU A 7 -17.61 9.80 1.41
CA LEU A 7 -18.03 10.10 2.75
C LEU A 7 -17.30 9.17 3.73
N ILE A 8 -16.57 9.75 4.67
CA ILE A 8 -15.94 9.02 5.77
C ILE A 8 -16.98 8.79 6.87
N THR A 9 -17.26 7.54 7.12
CA THR A 9 -18.19 7.04 8.12
C THR A 9 -17.47 6.14 9.13
N ASN A 10 -18.22 5.59 10.08
CA ASN A 10 -17.71 4.54 10.99
C ASN A 10 -17.56 3.19 10.29
N ASP A 11 -18.25 2.97 9.16
CA ASP A 11 -18.18 1.72 8.40
C ASP A 11 -16.80 1.55 7.79
N ASP A 12 -16.43 0.31 7.53
CA ASP A 12 -15.15 -0.03 6.94
C ASP A 12 -15.01 0.54 5.51
N LEU A 13 -13.83 1.12 5.23
CA LEU A 13 -13.41 1.40 3.86
C LEU A 13 -13.18 0.09 3.11
N THR A 14 -13.65 0.01 1.86
CA THR A 14 -13.43 -1.14 0.98
C THR A 14 -12.32 -0.87 -0.04
N PHE A 15 -11.76 -1.94 -0.63
CA PHE A 15 -10.78 -1.79 -1.71
C PHE A 15 -11.38 -1.13 -2.95
N GLU A 16 -12.67 -1.33 -3.21
CA GLU A 16 -13.39 -0.69 -4.31
C GLU A 16 -13.44 0.82 -4.10
N GLN A 17 -13.74 1.28 -2.88
CA GLN A 17 -13.71 2.70 -2.53
C GLN A 17 -12.31 3.29 -2.67
N ILE A 18 -11.28 2.56 -2.24
CA ILE A 18 -9.87 2.97 -2.42
C ILE A 18 -9.52 3.07 -3.91
N GLN A 19 -9.91 2.10 -4.73
CA GLN A 19 -9.66 2.13 -6.17
C GLN A 19 -10.38 3.31 -6.84
N MET A 20 -11.63 3.59 -6.46
CA MET A 20 -12.37 4.75 -6.93
C MET A 20 -11.67 6.06 -6.52
N PHE A 21 -11.19 6.15 -5.27
CA PHE A 21 -10.47 7.32 -4.77
C PHE A 21 -9.15 7.55 -5.51
N ILE A 22 -8.41 6.49 -5.82
CA ILE A 22 -7.13 6.57 -6.56
C ILE A 22 -7.37 6.97 -8.02
N SER A 23 -8.42 6.43 -8.66
CA SER A 23 -8.68 6.62 -10.10
C SER A 23 -9.44 7.90 -10.44
N SER A 24 -9.91 8.64 -9.43
CA SER A 24 -10.74 9.83 -9.63
C SER A 24 -10.45 10.94 -8.61
N ASP A 25 -10.90 12.16 -8.90
CA ASP A 25 -10.74 13.31 -8.00
C ASP A 25 -11.90 13.43 -7.00
N LEU A 26 -12.20 12.33 -6.27
CA LEU A 26 -13.22 12.33 -5.23
C LEU A 26 -12.86 13.32 -4.11
N LYS A 27 -13.87 14.08 -3.68
CA LYS A 27 -13.75 14.93 -2.49
C LYS A 27 -14.03 14.13 -1.22
N ILE A 28 -13.31 14.42 -0.17
CA ILE A 28 -13.49 13.78 1.14
C ILE A 28 -14.42 14.65 2.00
N ARG A 29 -15.38 14.01 2.63
CA ARG A 29 -16.26 14.64 3.65
C ARG A 29 -16.38 13.71 4.85
N LEU A 30 -16.45 14.29 6.05
CA LEU A 30 -16.73 13.56 7.29
C LEU A 30 -18.23 13.60 7.53
N ASN A 31 -18.85 12.49 7.92
CA ASN A 31 -20.22 12.50 8.41
C ASN A 31 -20.27 13.08 9.83
N ASP A 32 -21.48 13.42 10.30
CA ASP A 32 -21.63 14.09 11.60
C ASP A 32 -21.36 13.14 12.78
N GLU A 33 -21.57 11.85 12.60
CA GLU A 33 -21.26 10.85 13.60
C GLU A 33 -19.75 10.73 13.85
N VAL A 34 -18.95 10.72 12.79
CA VAL A 34 -17.48 10.76 12.87
C VAL A 34 -17.01 12.03 13.58
N LYS A 35 -17.57 13.19 13.23
CA LYS A 35 -17.23 14.46 13.90
C LYS A 35 -17.55 14.41 15.40
N LYS A 36 -18.71 13.84 15.76
CA LYS A 36 -19.11 13.66 17.15
C LYS A 36 -18.15 12.77 17.92
N LYS A 37 -17.73 11.63 17.35
CA LYS A 37 -16.75 10.73 17.98
C LYS A 37 -15.40 11.40 18.20
N ILE A 38 -14.88 12.14 17.21
CA ILE A 38 -13.65 12.92 17.35
C ILE A 38 -13.78 13.90 18.53
N GLN A 39 -14.89 14.64 18.62
CA GLN A 39 -15.10 15.61 19.70
C GLN A 39 -15.21 14.95 21.07
N LEU A 40 -15.89 13.80 21.18
CA LEU A 40 -15.99 13.06 22.44
C LEU A 40 -14.61 12.62 22.95
N SER A 41 -13.75 12.09 22.07
CA SER A 41 -12.39 11.71 22.48
C SER A 41 -11.52 12.93 22.84
N ARG A 42 -11.72 14.07 22.17
CA ARG A 42 -11.04 15.32 22.51
C ARG A 42 -11.42 15.82 23.89
N ASN A 43 -12.70 15.77 24.26
CA ASN A 43 -13.16 16.22 25.56
C ASN A 43 -12.45 15.50 26.72
N VAL A 44 -12.17 14.19 26.57
CA VAL A 44 -11.40 13.44 27.57
C VAL A 44 -9.97 14.00 27.71
N VAL A 45 -9.33 14.40 26.62
CA VAL A 45 -7.99 15.02 26.68
C VAL A 45 -8.04 16.36 27.40
N GLU A 46 -9.06 17.19 27.16
CA GLU A 46 -9.21 18.48 27.87
C GLU A 46 -9.45 18.27 29.37
N GLU A 47 -10.30 17.30 29.77
CA GLU A 47 -10.51 16.93 31.18
C GLU A 47 -9.17 16.49 31.85
N ILE A 48 -8.36 15.69 31.15
CA ILE A 48 -7.03 15.26 31.65
C ILE A 48 -6.11 16.47 31.88
N LEU A 49 -6.12 17.45 30.98
CA LEU A 49 -5.31 18.66 31.12
C LEU A 49 -5.72 19.54 32.30
N GLU A 50 -6.97 19.44 32.74
CA GLU A 50 -7.49 20.13 33.93
C GLU A 50 -7.15 19.38 35.24
N SER A 51 -6.85 18.09 35.14
CA SER A 51 -6.48 17.23 36.27
C SER A 51 -4.98 17.24 36.55
N ASP A 52 -4.62 16.76 37.75
CA ASP A 52 -3.21 16.56 38.14
C ASP A 52 -2.61 15.23 37.66
N THR A 53 -3.37 14.45 36.90
CA THR A 53 -2.95 13.11 36.43
C THR A 53 -1.96 13.22 35.28
N SER A 54 -0.82 12.51 35.38
CA SER A 54 0.12 12.36 34.25
C SER A 54 -0.36 11.27 33.32
N VAL A 55 -0.51 11.62 32.04
CA VAL A 55 -0.94 10.69 31.00
C VAL A 55 0.03 10.75 29.83
N TYR A 56 0.60 9.60 29.48
CA TYR A 56 1.55 9.49 28.37
C TYR A 56 1.02 10.12 27.09
N GLY A 57 1.86 10.90 26.43
CA GLY A 57 1.53 11.53 25.16
C GLY A 57 0.54 12.70 25.22
N VAL A 58 -0.07 12.95 26.38
CA VAL A 58 -0.95 14.10 26.64
C VAL A 58 -0.17 15.23 27.32
N ASN A 59 0.39 14.95 28.49
CA ASN A 59 1.14 15.90 29.34
C ASN A 59 2.47 15.34 29.86
N THR A 60 3.06 14.36 29.16
CA THR A 60 4.40 13.84 29.45
C THR A 60 5.32 13.94 28.24
N GLY A 61 6.64 13.74 28.43
CA GLY A 61 7.57 13.49 27.35
C GLY A 61 7.33 12.17 26.63
N PHE A 62 8.19 11.83 25.67
CA PHE A 62 8.05 10.66 24.79
C PHE A 62 9.23 9.70 24.92
N GLY A 63 9.04 8.42 24.59
CA GLY A 63 10.05 7.39 24.64
C GLY A 63 10.69 7.31 26.03
N LYS A 64 12.00 7.42 26.13
CA LYS A 64 12.75 7.41 27.40
C LYS A 64 12.34 8.51 28.39
N PHE A 65 11.70 9.60 27.92
CA PHE A 65 11.22 10.71 28.73
C PHE A 65 9.73 10.60 29.09
N SER A 66 9.12 9.43 28.94
CA SER A 66 7.70 9.19 29.19
C SER A 66 7.22 9.53 30.61
N GLU A 67 8.13 9.48 31.59
CA GLU A 67 7.86 9.78 33.00
C GLU A 67 8.01 11.28 33.33
N VAL A 68 8.60 12.06 32.42
CA VAL A 68 8.80 13.50 32.63
C VAL A 68 7.50 14.26 32.38
N ARG A 69 6.88 14.76 33.46
CA ARG A 69 5.70 15.61 33.35
C ARG A 69 6.05 16.96 32.72
N ILE A 70 5.24 17.41 31.79
CA ILE A 70 5.36 18.69 31.08
C ILE A 70 4.30 19.65 31.61
N SER A 71 4.70 20.82 32.00
CA SER A 71 3.80 21.86 32.48
C SER A 71 2.83 22.33 31.37
N ARG A 72 1.63 22.72 31.75
CA ARG A 72 0.52 23.04 30.82
C ARG A 72 0.91 24.13 29.80
N ASP A 73 1.66 25.12 30.22
CA ASP A 73 2.17 26.21 29.37
C ASP A 73 3.17 25.73 28.30
N LYS A 74 3.82 24.57 28.49
CA LYS A 74 4.82 24.00 27.57
C LYS A 74 4.30 22.89 26.68
N VAL A 75 3.07 22.44 26.87
CA VAL A 75 2.50 21.30 26.12
C VAL A 75 2.43 21.59 24.61
N GLU A 76 2.07 22.81 24.21
CA GLU A 76 2.05 23.18 22.78
C GLU A 76 3.44 23.18 22.17
N GLU A 77 4.41 23.70 22.88
CA GLU A 77 5.81 23.71 22.43
C GLU A 77 6.35 22.27 22.34
N LEU A 78 5.98 21.39 23.27
CA LEU A 78 6.31 19.97 23.21
C LEU A 78 5.79 19.32 21.91
N GLN A 79 4.51 19.52 21.56
CA GLN A 79 3.93 18.94 20.35
C GLN A 79 4.61 19.45 19.08
N LYS A 80 4.93 20.74 19.04
CA LYS A 80 5.68 21.37 17.95
C LYS A 80 7.09 20.78 17.81
N ARG A 81 7.84 20.67 18.92
CA ARG A 81 9.21 20.12 18.94
C ARG A 81 9.22 18.65 18.56
N LEU A 82 8.19 17.88 18.97
CA LEU A 82 8.01 16.49 18.55
C LEU A 82 7.99 16.39 17.03
N VAL A 83 7.14 17.16 16.34
CA VAL A 83 7.06 17.13 14.88
C VAL A 83 8.38 17.52 14.24
N TYR A 84 9.04 18.57 14.74
CA TYR A 84 10.31 19.04 14.17
C TYR A 84 11.44 18.01 14.32
N SER A 85 11.56 17.39 15.48
CA SER A 85 12.62 16.39 15.74
C SER A 85 12.40 15.08 14.98
N HIS A 86 11.16 14.75 14.64
CA HIS A 86 10.82 13.51 13.94
C HIS A 86 10.80 13.65 12.41
N ALA A 87 10.79 14.86 11.86
CA ALA A 87 10.81 15.09 10.42
C ALA A 87 12.21 14.91 9.83
N ALA A 88 12.81 13.75 10.04
CA ALA A 88 14.19 13.41 9.68
C ALA A 88 14.27 12.37 8.54
N GLY A 89 13.20 12.20 7.76
CA GLY A 89 13.17 11.30 6.61
C GLY A 89 14.12 11.74 5.50
N THR A 90 14.60 10.77 4.71
CA THR A 90 15.55 10.97 3.60
C THR A 90 15.18 10.15 2.37
N GLY A 91 15.92 10.31 1.28
CA GLY A 91 15.68 9.62 0.02
C GLY A 91 14.75 10.38 -0.92
N ARG A 92 14.22 9.69 -1.93
CA ARG A 92 13.29 10.28 -2.90
C ARG A 92 11.94 10.56 -2.25
N ALA A 93 11.17 11.45 -2.84
CA ALA A 93 9.80 11.68 -2.39
C ALA A 93 8.90 10.48 -2.77
N ILE A 94 8.02 10.10 -1.85
CA ILE A 94 6.93 9.16 -2.13
C ILE A 94 6.02 9.76 -3.21
N ASP A 95 5.52 8.89 -4.10
CA ASP A 95 4.61 9.29 -5.17
C ASP A 95 3.39 10.05 -4.61
N PRO A 96 3.04 11.21 -5.17
CA PRO A 96 1.91 12.01 -4.71
C PRO A 96 0.58 11.23 -4.62
N GLU A 97 0.36 10.25 -5.48
CA GLU A 97 -0.87 9.44 -5.43
C GLU A 97 -0.89 8.51 -4.21
N ILE A 98 0.28 8.01 -3.77
CA ILE A 98 0.41 7.27 -2.51
C ILE A 98 0.23 8.22 -1.32
N VAL A 99 0.76 9.45 -1.39
CA VAL A 99 0.55 10.46 -0.34
C VAL A 99 -0.92 10.81 -0.16
N ARG A 100 -1.71 10.87 -1.24
CA ARG A 100 -3.17 11.00 -1.15
C ARG A 100 -3.78 9.88 -0.30
N LEU A 101 -3.35 8.65 -0.54
CA LEU A 101 -3.84 7.50 0.21
C LEU A 101 -3.40 7.54 1.68
N ILE A 102 -2.15 7.95 1.98
CA ILE A 102 -1.67 8.16 3.34
C ILE A 102 -2.59 9.10 4.12
N ILE A 103 -2.92 10.26 3.52
CA ILE A 103 -3.79 11.24 4.17
C ILE A 103 -5.20 10.68 4.36
N LEU A 104 -5.76 9.96 3.38
CA LEU A 104 -7.06 9.30 3.50
C LEU A 104 -7.10 8.31 4.66
N LEU A 105 -6.10 7.44 4.77
CA LEU A 105 -6.00 6.47 5.85
C LEU A 105 -5.82 7.15 7.21
N LYS A 106 -5.07 8.26 7.27
CA LYS A 106 -4.94 9.06 8.48
C LYS A 106 -6.27 9.68 8.91
N ILE A 107 -7.04 10.24 7.96
CA ILE A 107 -8.40 10.74 8.22
C ILE A 107 -9.29 9.63 8.74
N LYS A 108 -9.25 8.44 8.13
CA LYS A 108 -10.05 7.29 8.57
C LYS A 108 -9.71 6.88 10.00
N SER A 109 -8.43 6.69 10.31
CA SER A 109 -7.97 6.28 11.64
C SER A 109 -8.34 7.30 12.72
N LEU A 110 -8.08 8.59 12.48
CA LEU A 110 -8.45 9.67 13.42
C LEU A 110 -9.98 9.80 13.55
N GLY A 111 -10.70 9.56 12.46
CA GLY A 111 -12.16 9.62 12.38
C GLY A 111 -12.88 8.59 13.24
N LEU A 112 -12.22 7.48 13.59
CA LEU A 112 -12.77 6.48 14.50
C LEU A 112 -12.91 7.00 15.95
N GLY A 113 -12.29 8.16 16.29
CA GLY A 113 -12.56 8.88 17.52
C GLY A 113 -11.83 8.35 18.75
N HIS A 114 -10.62 7.78 18.58
CA HIS A 114 -9.81 7.27 19.69
C HIS A 114 -8.46 7.96 19.88
N SER A 115 -8.19 9.05 19.12
CA SER A 115 -6.89 9.73 19.14
C SER A 115 -6.84 11.03 19.94
N GLY A 116 -7.97 11.56 20.37
CA GLY A 116 -8.06 12.76 21.20
C GLY A 116 -7.61 14.06 20.52
N CYS A 117 -7.54 14.11 19.21
CA CYS A 117 -7.25 15.33 18.47
C CYS A 117 -8.52 16.17 18.27
N ARG A 118 -8.35 17.48 18.07
CA ARG A 118 -9.45 18.36 17.70
C ARG A 118 -9.97 18.05 16.30
N LEU A 119 -11.27 18.25 16.07
CA LEU A 119 -11.92 18.09 14.76
C LEU A 119 -11.21 18.89 13.66
N GLN A 120 -10.70 20.08 13.97
CA GLN A 120 -9.95 20.93 13.05
C GLN A 120 -8.74 20.23 12.39
N ILE A 121 -8.10 19.30 13.11
CA ILE A 121 -6.97 18.51 12.59
C ILE A 121 -7.43 17.64 11.41
N VAL A 122 -8.51 16.89 11.60
CA VAL A 122 -9.05 15.97 10.59
C VAL A 122 -9.67 16.74 9.42
N GLU A 123 -10.35 17.86 9.71
CA GLU A 123 -10.89 18.74 8.68
C GLU A 123 -9.79 19.38 7.82
N LEU A 124 -8.63 19.76 8.42
CA LEU A 124 -7.52 20.29 7.64
C LEU A 124 -6.92 19.22 6.73
N LEU A 125 -6.74 17.97 7.19
CA LEU A 125 -6.32 16.85 6.35
C LEU A 125 -7.29 16.65 5.16
N ALA A 126 -8.59 16.67 5.39
CA ALA A 126 -9.59 16.59 4.33
C ALA A 126 -9.50 17.79 3.35
N LYS A 127 -9.28 19.00 3.84
CA LYS A 127 -9.07 20.20 3.02
C LYS A 127 -7.78 20.12 2.19
N LEU A 128 -6.69 19.58 2.73
CA LEU A 128 -5.46 19.33 1.98
C LEU A 128 -5.73 18.40 0.79
N LEU A 129 -6.37 17.25 1.03
CA LEU A 129 -6.76 16.33 -0.05
C LEU A 129 -7.66 17.00 -1.08
N ASN A 130 -8.71 17.69 -0.62
CA ASN A 130 -9.70 18.32 -1.48
C ASN A 130 -9.13 19.43 -2.37
N ASN A 131 -8.01 20.01 -1.98
CA ASN A 131 -7.30 21.04 -2.73
C ASN A 131 -6.04 20.53 -3.44
N SER A 132 -5.79 19.22 -3.38
CA SER A 132 -4.57 18.60 -3.93
C SER A 132 -3.29 19.26 -3.39
N VAL A 133 -3.26 19.56 -2.09
CA VAL A 133 -2.07 19.99 -1.35
C VAL A 133 -1.49 18.74 -0.69
N LEU A 134 -0.40 18.21 -1.24
CA LEU A 134 0.17 16.94 -0.81
C LEU A 134 1.55 17.16 -0.20
N PRO A 135 1.76 16.82 1.08
CA PRO A 135 3.08 16.89 1.70
C PRO A 135 4.14 16.12 0.92
N VAL A 136 5.34 16.68 0.81
CA VAL A 136 6.50 15.95 0.27
C VAL A 136 7.02 15.06 1.40
N ILE A 137 6.85 13.77 1.27
CA ILE A 137 7.25 12.76 2.27
C ILE A 137 8.42 11.97 1.69
N PRO A 138 9.61 11.96 2.33
CA PRO A 138 10.72 11.11 1.93
C PRO A 138 10.41 9.61 2.12
N GLU A 139 10.96 8.77 1.25
CA GLU A 139 10.68 7.33 1.24
C GLU A 139 11.35 6.53 2.36
N LYS A 140 12.37 7.10 3.04
CA LYS A 140 13.16 6.42 4.08
C LYS A 140 13.07 7.16 5.41
N GLY A 141 13.00 6.42 6.52
CA GLY A 141 13.00 6.97 7.88
C GLY A 141 12.02 6.29 8.83
N SER A 142 11.31 5.24 8.40
CA SER A 142 10.48 4.40 9.26
C SER A 142 11.02 2.97 9.30
N VAL A 143 10.99 2.36 10.47
CA VAL A 143 11.23 0.92 10.67
C VAL A 143 9.96 0.19 11.16
N GLY A 144 8.84 0.89 11.23
CA GLY A 144 7.53 0.35 11.59
C GLY A 144 7.35 -0.05 13.05
N ALA A 145 8.38 0.05 13.91
CA ALA A 145 8.33 -0.41 15.30
C ALA A 145 7.49 0.51 16.21
N SER A 146 7.56 1.84 15.97
CA SER A 146 6.72 2.85 16.64
C SER A 146 5.73 3.51 15.68
N GLY A 147 5.37 2.80 14.61
CA GLY A 147 4.66 3.35 13.47
C GLY A 147 5.57 4.18 12.55
N ASP A 148 4.97 4.89 11.64
CA ASP A 148 5.64 5.64 10.57
C ASP A 148 5.98 7.08 10.99
N LEU A 149 6.69 7.24 12.13
CA LEU A 149 6.89 8.54 12.79
C LEU A 149 7.49 9.60 11.86
N ALA A 150 8.66 9.32 11.26
CA ALA A 150 9.35 10.30 10.44
C ALA A 150 8.56 10.71 9.18
N PRO A 151 8.02 9.77 8.37
CA PRO A 151 7.19 10.12 7.24
C PRO A 151 5.95 10.94 7.61
N LEU A 152 5.24 10.56 8.69
CA LEU A 152 4.05 11.27 9.15
C LEU A 152 4.39 12.64 9.75
N ALA A 153 5.59 12.83 10.31
CA ALA A 153 6.06 14.13 10.75
C ALA A 153 6.21 15.12 9.58
N HIS A 154 6.69 14.67 8.41
CA HIS A 154 6.70 15.50 7.20
C HIS A 154 5.29 15.93 6.76
N MET A 155 4.29 15.07 6.92
CA MET A 155 2.88 15.44 6.70
C MET A 155 2.43 16.52 7.68
N ALA A 156 2.71 16.35 8.98
CA ALA A 156 2.33 17.28 10.02
C ALA A 156 3.01 18.65 9.87
N LEU A 157 4.26 18.70 9.40
CA LEU A 157 4.95 19.97 9.09
C LEU A 157 4.15 20.84 8.12
N VAL A 158 3.59 20.27 7.05
CA VAL A 158 2.80 21.03 6.08
C VAL A 158 1.55 21.59 6.72
N MET A 159 0.87 20.84 7.60
CA MET A 159 -0.29 21.33 8.34
C MET A 159 0.07 22.53 9.25
N MET A 160 1.31 22.60 9.74
CA MET A 160 1.83 23.71 10.54
C MET A 160 2.37 24.86 9.69
N GLY A 161 2.21 24.81 8.35
CA GLY A 161 2.77 25.82 7.42
C GLY A 161 4.28 25.75 7.24
N LYS A 162 4.88 24.59 7.54
CA LYS A 162 6.32 24.33 7.39
C LYS A 162 6.55 23.22 6.36
N GLY A 163 7.80 22.81 6.18
CA GLY A 163 8.15 21.76 5.20
C GLY A 163 7.80 22.14 3.76
N THR A 164 7.60 21.15 2.92
CA THR A 164 7.30 21.32 1.49
C THR A 164 6.09 20.49 1.08
N ALA A 165 5.35 20.98 0.08
CA ALA A 165 4.18 20.30 -0.47
C ALA A 165 4.19 20.34 -2.00
N TYR A 166 3.58 19.35 -2.61
CA TYR A 166 3.16 19.39 -3.99
C TYR A 166 1.77 20.00 -4.10
N ILE A 167 1.56 20.83 -5.11
CA ILE A 167 0.26 21.39 -5.48
C ILE A 167 0.03 21.18 -6.98
N ARG A 168 -1.24 21.06 -7.39
CA ARG A 168 -1.58 21.06 -8.82
C ARG A 168 -1.84 22.47 -9.30
N ASP A 169 -1.35 22.80 -10.48
CA ASP A 169 -1.81 23.96 -11.20
C ASP A 169 -3.05 23.57 -12.04
N LYS A 170 -4.22 24.13 -11.67
CA LYS A 170 -5.48 23.86 -12.38
C LYS A 170 -5.47 24.35 -13.85
N LYS A 171 -4.50 25.18 -14.24
CA LYS A 171 -4.30 25.66 -15.61
C LYS A 171 -3.58 24.66 -16.50
N ILE A 172 -2.85 23.72 -15.91
CA ILE A 172 -2.09 22.70 -16.64
C ILE A 172 -2.97 21.45 -16.75
N LYS A 173 -3.47 21.16 -17.97
CA LYS A 173 -4.38 20.03 -18.24
C LYS A 173 -3.70 18.65 -18.13
N ARG A 174 -2.39 18.55 -17.94
CA ARG A 174 -1.67 17.28 -17.77
C ARG A 174 -1.67 16.87 -16.31
N THR A 175 -2.22 15.70 -16.03
CA THR A 175 -2.46 15.13 -14.69
C THR A 175 -1.20 14.78 -13.88
N LYS A 176 0.02 15.08 -14.38
CA LYS A 176 1.29 14.69 -13.76
C LYS A 176 2.19 15.85 -13.31
N ASP A 177 1.82 17.11 -13.57
CA ASP A 177 2.70 18.23 -13.24
C ASP A 177 2.41 18.75 -11.83
N TRP A 178 3.09 18.17 -10.87
CA TRP A 178 3.12 18.63 -9.49
C TRP A 178 4.16 19.74 -9.34
N ILE A 179 3.75 20.88 -8.77
CA ILE A 179 4.65 21.99 -8.42
C ILE A 179 5.01 21.84 -6.96
N LYS A 180 6.33 21.80 -6.67
CA LYS A 180 6.84 21.78 -5.32
C LYS A 180 6.96 23.21 -4.78
N VAL A 181 6.32 23.48 -3.63
CA VAL A 181 6.30 24.78 -2.95
C VAL A 181 6.53 24.59 -1.44
N SER A 182 6.76 25.68 -0.70
CA SER A 182 6.77 25.62 0.78
C SER A 182 5.36 25.31 1.32
N GLY A 183 5.30 24.71 2.51
CA GLY A 183 4.03 24.42 3.18
C GLY A 183 3.20 25.69 3.42
N SER A 184 3.84 26.80 3.76
CA SER A 184 3.17 28.09 3.95
C SER A 184 2.55 28.64 2.67
N GLU A 185 3.27 28.58 1.55
CA GLU A 185 2.76 28.99 0.22
C GLU A 185 1.60 28.12 -0.23
N ALA A 186 1.72 26.79 -0.03
CA ALA A 186 0.65 25.85 -0.35
C ALA A 186 -0.64 26.16 0.42
N LEU A 187 -0.55 26.35 1.74
CA LEU A 187 -1.73 26.69 2.56
C LEU A 187 -2.31 28.05 2.17
N LYS A 188 -1.47 29.08 1.98
CA LYS A 188 -1.90 30.44 1.57
C LYS A 188 -2.65 30.41 0.24
N LYS A 189 -2.17 29.65 -0.75
CA LYS A 189 -2.79 29.56 -2.08
C LYS A 189 -4.25 29.09 -2.02
N TYR A 190 -4.59 28.25 -1.06
CA TYR A 190 -5.94 27.68 -0.91
C TYR A 190 -6.71 28.25 0.28
N ASN A 191 -6.25 29.38 0.87
CA ASN A 191 -6.86 30.02 2.05
C ASN A 191 -7.01 29.06 3.23
N LEU A 192 -6.04 28.16 3.41
CA LEU A 192 -5.98 27.24 4.55
C LEU A 192 -5.11 27.88 5.65
N LYS A 193 -5.61 27.86 6.89
CA LYS A 193 -4.86 28.37 8.04
C LYS A 193 -3.94 27.28 8.58
N PRO A 194 -2.65 27.58 8.82
CA PRO A 194 -1.76 26.67 9.58
C PRO A 194 -2.34 26.39 10.96
N ILE A 195 -2.12 25.18 11.45
CA ILE A 195 -2.54 24.80 12.81
C ILE A 195 -1.41 25.00 13.83
N THR A 196 -1.78 25.40 15.03
CA THR A 196 -0.97 25.23 16.24
C THR A 196 -1.45 23.96 16.92
N LEU A 197 -0.52 23.01 17.12
CA LEU A 197 -0.82 21.73 17.75
C LEU A 197 -1.09 21.90 19.25
N LYS A 198 -2.15 21.27 19.74
CA LYS A 198 -2.49 21.16 21.14
C LYS A 198 -2.07 19.81 21.72
N ALA A 199 -2.27 19.59 23.01
CA ALA A 199 -1.98 18.32 23.68
C ALA A 199 -2.44 17.11 22.88
N LYS A 200 -1.64 16.07 22.80
CA LYS A 200 -1.84 14.80 22.07
C LYS A 200 -1.79 14.92 20.54
N GLU A 201 -1.95 16.11 19.94
CA GLU A 201 -2.13 16.26 18.48
C GLU A 201 -0.88 15.97 17.67
N GLY A 202 0.30 16.32 18.18
CA GLY A 202 1.57 15.95 17.55
C GLY A 202 1.68 14.43 17.47
N LEU A 203 1.51 13.74 18.59
CA LEU A 203 1.58 12.29 18.63
C LEU A 203 0.47 11.62 17.79
N ALA A 204 -0.77 12.11 17.85
CA ALA A 204 -1.88 11.58 17.04
C ALA A 204 -1.60 11.69 15.52
N LEU A 205 -0.91 12.72 15.08
CA LEU A 205 -0.51 12.88 13.68
C LEU A 205 0.65 11.96 13.29
N LEU A 206 1.64 11.77 14.17
CA LEU A 206 2.87 11.02 13.87
C LEU A 206 2.71 9.52 14.09
N ASN A 207 1.89 9.11 15.06
CA ASN A 207 1.75 7.71 15.43
C ASN A 207 0.81 6.98 14.49
N GLY A 208 1.19 5.75 14.12
CA GLY A 208 0.38 4.89 13.26
C GLY A 208 1.10 4.38 12.01
N THR A 209 0.44 3.49 11.30
CA THR A 209 0.99 2.67 10.20
C THR A 209 0.55 3.16 8.81
N GLN A 210 0.03 4.38 8.70
CA GLN A 210 -0.65 4.84 7.49
C GLN A 210 0.24 4.90 6.25
N VAL A 211 1.54 5.16 6.41
CA VAL A 211 2.47 5.22 5.28
C VAL A 211 2.78 3.82 4.77
N SER A 212 3.18 2.92 5.65
CA SER A 212 3.43 1.51 5.32
C SER A 212 2.18 0.86 4.72
N THR A 213 1.01 1.08 5.33
CA THR A 213 -0.27 0.54 4.87
C THR A 213 -0.68 1.11 3.50
N ALA A 214 -0.49 2.41 3.25
CA ALA A 214 -0.81 3.02 1.95
C ALA A 214 0.07 2.46 0.83
N ILE A 215 1.38 2.32 1.05
CA ILE A 215 2.30 1.71 0.09
C ILE A 215 1.89 0.26 -0.18
N ALA A 216 1.60 -0.51 0.88
CA ALA A 216 1.17 -1.90 0.76
C ALA A 216 -0.15 -2.05 -0.03
N ILE A 217 -1.17 -1.23 0.26
CA ILE A 217 -2.44 -1.23 -0.46
C ILE A 217 -2.25 -0.86 -1.93
N TRP A 218 -1.46 0.19 -2.21
CA TRP A 218 -1.14 0.60 -3.58
C TRP A 218 -0.49 -0.54 -4.37
N THR A 219 0.48 -1.22 -3.78
CA THR A 219 1.17 -2.35 -4.37
C THR A 219 0.25 -3.55 -4.54
N TYR A 220 -0.58 -3.85 -3.54
CA TYR A 220 -1.58 -4.92 -3.58
C TYR A 220 -2.58 -4.75 -4.73
N ILE A 221 -3.11 -3.54 -4.93
CA ILE A 221 -4.04 -3.23 -6.04
C ILE A 221 -3.36 -3.49 -7.39
N LYS A 222 -2.08 -3.09 -7.54
CA LYS A 222 -1.30 -3.36 -8.75
C LYS A 222 -1.03 -4.86 -8.93
N ALA A 223 -0.70 -5.58 -7.86
CA ALA A 223 -0.46 -7.03 -7.88
C ALA A 223 -1.73 -7.80 -8.29
N LYS A 224 -2.90 -7.39 -7.80
CA LYS A 224 -4.20 -7.95 -8.21
C LYS A 224 -4.48 -7.80 -9.71
N ASN A 225 -4.02 -6.72 -10.32
CA ASN A 225 -4.13 -6.53 -11.76
C ASN A 225 -3.06 -7.33 -12.51
N LEU A 226 -1.82 -7.33 -12.00
CA LEU A 226 -0.69 -8.03 -12.60
C LEU A 226 -0.96 -9.54 -12.74
N ILE A 227 -1.55 -10.20 -11.73
CA ILE A 227 -1.85 -11.63 -11.80
C ILE A 227 -2.92 -11.97 -12.85
N LYS A 228 -3.84 -11.05 -13.15
CA LYS A 228 -4.79 -11.23 -14.26
C LYS A 228 -4.08 -11.17 -15.61
N VAL A 229 -3.19 -10.19 -15.77
CA VAL A 229 -2.36 -10.06 -16.98
C VAL A 229 -1.46 -11.27 -17.15
N ALA A 230 -0.86 -11.78 -16.06
CA ALA A 230 -0.03 -12.97 -16.08
C ALA A 230 -0.76 -14.21 -16.59
N ASP A 231 -2.03 -14.43 -16.18
CA ASP A 231 -2.85 -15.52 -16.70
C ASP A 231 -3.08 -15.38 -18.21
N ILE A 232 -3.40 -14.17 -18.69
CA ILE A 232 -3.67 -13.93 -20.12
C ILE A 232 -2.40 -14.17 -20.95
N VAL A 233 -1.27 -13.60 -20.54
CA VAL A 233 0.02 -13.75 -21.24
C VAL A 233 0.45 -15.22 -21.22
N ALA A 234 0.28 -15.92 -20.11
CA ALA A 234 0.61 -17.34 -20.01
C ALA A 234 -0.31 -18.21 -20.90
N ALA A 235 -1.59 -17.84 -21.09
CA ALA A 235 -2.47 -18.53 -22.01
C ALA A 235 -2.05 -18.36 -23.47
N ILE A 236 -1.65 -17.14 -23.86
CA ILE A 236 -1.07 -16.86 -25.19
C ILE A 236 0.20 -17.70 -25.42
N THR A 237 1.07 -17.76 -24.39
CA THR A 237 2.30 -18.57 -24.48
C THR A 237 2.01 -20.06 -24.59
N LEU A 238 0.97 -20.56 -23.89
CA LEU A 238 0.55 -21.96 -23.98
C LEU A 238 0.12 -22.32 -25.42
N GLU A 239 -0.64 -21.46 -26.08
CA GLU A 239 -0.97 -21.64 -27.50
C GLU A 239 0.27 -21.59 -28.40
N ALA A 240 1.14 -20.59 -28.21
CA ALA A 240 2.36 -20.41 -29.03
C ALA A 240 3.31 -21.60 -28.93
N LEU A 241 3.35 -22.28 -27.79
CA LEU A 241 4.15 -23.48 -27.54
C LEU A 241 3.40 -24.77 -27.80
N LEU A 242 2.22 -24.73 -28.41
CA LEU A 242 1.37 -25.90 -28.64
C LEU A 242 1.14 -26.72 -27.36
N GLY A 243 0.84 -26.04 -26.25
CA GLY A 243 0.58 -26.66 -24.94
C GLY A 243 -0.85 -27.23 -24.82
N THR A 244 -1.03 -28.21 -23.94
CA THR A 244 -2.31 -28.89 -23.72
C THR A 244 -3.12 -28.31 -22.58
N LEU A 245 -4.45 -28.42 -22.64
CA LEU A 245 -5.36 -28.07 -21.54
C LEU A 245 -5.53 -29.17 -20.47
N ALA A 246 -4.88 -30.31 -20.63
CA ALA A 246 -4.98 -31.43 -19.68
C ALA A 246 -4.65 -31.02 -18.21
N PRO A 247 -3.58 -30.23 -17.92
CA PRO A 247 -3.26 -29.79 -16.55
C PRO A 247 -4.34 -28.90 -15.91
N PHE A 248 -5.23 -28.32 -16.71
CA PHE A 248 -6.29 -27.42 -16.26
C PHE A 248 -7.64 -28.14 -16.07
N ASP A 249 -7.69 -29.47 -16.21
CA ASP A 249 -8.91 -30.25 -16.03
C ASP A 249 -9.49 -30.09 -14.61
N PRO A 250 -10.80 -29.90 -14.44
CA PRO A 250 -11.43 -29.77 -13.13
C PRO A 250 -11.20 -30.97 -12.20
N LYS A 251 -11.00 -32.17 -12.75
CA LYS A 251 -10.76 -33.40 -11.97
C LYS A 251 -9.45 -33.27 -11.18
N ILE A 252 -8.39 -32.77 -11.82
CA ILE A 252 -7.10 -32.54 -11.17
C ILE A 252 -7.26 -31.51 -10.03
N GLN A 253 -7.98 -30.40 -10.30
CA GLN A 253 -8.16 -29.33 -9.33
C GLN A 253 -9.01 -29.74 -8.12
N ARG A 254 -9.88 -30.74 -8.26
CA ARG A 254 -10.68 -31.30 -7.14
C ARG A 254 -9.83 -32.11 -6.17
N LEU A 255 -8.79 -32.76 -6.65
CA LEU A 255 -7.89 -33.58 -5.83
C LEU A 255 -6.93 -32.74 -4.99
N ARG A 256 -6.70 -31.48 -5.36
CA ARG A 256 -5.86 -30.54 -4.62
C ARG A 256 -6.56 -29.18 -4.51
N SER A 257 -7.34 -29.01 -3.45
CA SER A 257 -8.42 -28.04 -3.34
C SER A 257 -8.00 -26.59 -3.01
N HIS A 258 -6.83 -26.10 -3.43
CA HIS A 258 -6.46 -24.71 -3.27
C HIS A 258 -7.36 -23.78 -4.12
N PRO A 259 -7.99 -22.74 -3.53
CA PRO A 259 -8.91 -21.87 -4.25
C PRO A 259 -8.28 -21.18 -5.45
N GLY A 260 -7.06 -20.66 -5.29
CA GLY A 260 -6.30 -19.98 -6.34
C GLY A 260 -6.00 -20.93 -7.51
N GLN A 261 -5.57 -22.16 -7.22
CA GLN A 261 -5.30 -23.16 -8.24
C GLN A 261 -6.56 -23.47 -9.08
N LYS A 262 -7.71 -23.66 -8.42
CA LYS A 262 -9.01 -23.86 -9.10
C LYS A 262 -9.38 -22.67 -9.98
N SER A 263 -9.19 -21.47 -9.46
CA SER A 263 -9.49 -20.21 -10.16
C SER A 263 -8.66 -20.05 -11.44
N VAL A 264 -7.34 -20.27 -11.35
CA VAL A 264 -6.44 -20.18 -12.51
C VAL A 264 -6.81 -21.22 -13.56
N ALA A 265 -7.01 -22.47 -13.16
CA ALA A 265 -7.41 -23.52 -14.12
C ALA A 265 -8.75 -23.21 -14.80
N ALA A 266 -9.71 -22.62 -14.09
CA ALA A 266 -10.98 -22.17 -14.67
C ALA A 266 -10.77 -21.01 -15.66
N ASN A 267 -9.90 -20.05 -15.34
CA ASN A 267 -9.54 -18.95 -16.25
C ASN A 267 -8.97 -19.47 -17.57
N PHE A 268 -8.02 -20.38 -17.51
CA PHE A 268 -7.38 -20.94 -18.72
C PHE A 268 -8.37 -21.69 -19.60
N ARG A 269 -9.23 -22.54 -19.02
CA ARG A 269 -10.30 -23.20 -19.78
C ARG A 269 -11.25 -22.20 -20.45
N LYS A 270 -11.48 -21.05 -19.81
CA LYS A 270 -12.38 -20.00 -20.33
C LYS A 270 -11.70 -19.17 -21.43
N ILE A 271 -10.43 -18.79 -21.23
CA ILE A 271 -9.66 -17.98 -22.18
C ILE A 271 -9.42 -18.79 -23.48
N LEU A 272 -9.09 -20.08 -23.36
CA LEU A 272 -8.72 -20.95 -24.47
C LEU A 272 -9.89 -21.80 -24.99
N ALA A 273 -11.12 -21.50 -24.57
CA ALA A 273 -12.31 -22.22 -25.06
C ALA A 273 -12.48 -22.01 -26.57
N GLY A 274 -12.51 -23.12 -27.31
CA GLY A 274 -12.67 -23.09 -28.78
C GLY A 274 -11.40 -22.70 -29.54
N SER A 275 -10.23 -22.66 -28.90
CA SER A 275 -8.96 -22.37 -29.56
C SER A 275 -8.65 -23.40 -30.68
N PRO A 276 -8.52 -22.97 -31.92
CA PRO A 276 -8.12 -23.85 -33.02
C PRO A 276 -6.67 -24.34 -32.86
N VAL A 277 -5.80 -23.55 -32.22
CA VAL A 277 -4.40 -23.90 -31.98
C VAL A 277 -4.33 -25.07 -30.99
N VAL A 278 -5.05 -25.00 -29.86
CA VAL A 278 -5.12 -26.12 -28.89
C VAL A 278 -5.75 -27.36 -29.51
N ALA A 279 -6.72 -27.20 -30.41
CA ALA A 279 -7.36 -28.32 -31.09
C ALA A 279 -6.47 -28.99 -32.14
N SER A 280 -5.57 -28.25 -32.77
CA SER A 280 -4.76 -28.72 -33.92
C SER A 280 -3.82 -29.88 -33.59
N HIS A 281 -3.36 -30.03 -32.36
CA HIS A 281 -2.41 -31.07 -31.93
C HIS A 281 -2.99 -32.04 -30.89
N LYS A 282 -4.30 -32.04 -30.71
CA LYS A 282 -4.96 -32.83 -29.65
C LYS A 282 -4.73 -34.35 -29.76
N TYR A 283 -4.56 -34.87 -30.97
CA TYR A 283 -4.45 -36.33 -31.25
C TYR A 283 -3.08 -36.73 -31.81
N ASP A 284 -2.21 -35.78 -32.18
CA ASP A 284 -0.91 -36.02 -32.78
C ASP A 284 0.21 -35.20 -32.13
N ASP A 285 0.12 -35.02 -30.82
CA ASP A 285 1.19 -34.39 -30.05
C ASP A 285 2.30 -35.40 -29.73
N LYS A 286 3.49 -35.13 -30.24
CA LYS A 286 4.68 -35.99 -29.98
C LYS A 286 5.20 -35.87 -28.55
N ARG A 287 4.74 -34.87 -27.81
CA ARG A 287 5.15 -34.65 -26.42
C ARG A 287 4.23 -35.43 -25.50
N VAL A 288 4.81 -36.18 -24.56
CA VAL A 288 4.05 -36.90 -23.51
C VAL A 288 3.41 -35.92 -22.52
N GLN A 289 4.09 -34.81 -22.25
CA GLN A 289 3.60 -33.76 -21.36
C GLN A 289 4.33 -32.44 -21.60
N ASP A 290 3.67 -31.34 -21.27
CA ASP A 290 4.25 -29.99 -21.34
C ASP A 290 5.33 -29.76 -20.27
N ALA A 291 6.20 -28.79 -20.53
CA ALA A 291 7.18 -28.30 -19.55
C ALA A 291 6.49 -27.74 -18.31
N TYR A 292 7.18 -27.73 -17.17
CA TYR A 292 6.64 -27.23 -15.90
C TYR A 292 6.15 -25.77 -15.97
N SER A 293 6.83 -24.93 -16.74
CA SER A 293 6.42 -23.53 -16.93
C SER A 293 5.04 -23.35 -17.60
N LEU A 294 4.50 -24.41 -18.21
CA LEU A 294 3.14 -24.47 -18.77
C LEU A 294 2.21 -25.29 -17.87
N ARG A 295 2.55 -26.56 -17.59
CA ARG A 295 1.62 -27.47 -16.89
C ARG A 295 1.44 -27.17 -15.40
N CYS A 296 2.42 -26.47 -14.77
CA CYS A 296 2.31 -26.06 -13.37
C CYS A 296 1.78 -24.62 -13.17
N ILE A 297 1.30 -23.96 -14.23
CA ILE A 297 0.64 -22.64 -14.13
C ILE A 297 -0.47 -22.62 -13.06
N PRO A 298 -1.39 -23.60 -13.00
CA PRO A 298 -2.45 -23.58 -11.97
C PRO A 298 -1.89 -23.56 -10.54
N GLN A 299 -0.81 -24.30 -10.28
CA GLN A 299 -0.19 -24.42 -8.97
C GLN A 299 0.53 -23.13 -8.58
N VAL A 300 1.37 -22.57 -9.47
CA VAL A 300 2.20 -21.40 -9.19
C VAL A 300 1.35 -20.13 -9.16
N HIS A 301 0.62 -19.82 -10.23
CA HIS A 301 -0.26 -18.65 -10.25
C HIS A 301 -1.36 -18.74 -9.19
N GLY A 302 -1.81 -19.97 -8.87
CA GLY A 302 -2.78 -20.23 -7.82
C GLY A 302 -2.25 -19.90 -6.44
N ALA A 303 -1.03 -20.32 -6.11
CA ALA A 303 -0.36 -19.99 -4.85
C ALA A 303 -0.21 -18.47 -4.67
N VAL A 304 0.16 -17.75 -5.74
CA VAL A 304 0.22 -16.27 -5.72
C VAL A 304 -1.16 -15.67 -5.40
N ARG A 305 -2.25 -16.19 -5.99
CA ARG A 305 -3.61 -15.72 -5.72
C ARG A 305 -4.03 -15.96 -4.28
N ASP A 306 -3.73 -17.13 -3.73
CA ASP A 306 -4.06 -17.49 -2.34
C ASP A 306 -3.28 -16.61 -1.35
N ALA A 307 -1.98 -16.37 -1.59
CA ALA A 307 -1.17 -15.45 -0.83
C ALA A 307 -1.71 -14.01 -0.90
N LEU A 308 -2.04 -13.50 -2.10
CA LEU A 308 -2.64 -12.18 -2.25
C LEU A 308 -4.01 -12.07 -1.57
N SER A 309 -4.78 -13.14 -1.48
CA SER A 309 -6.04 -13.15 -0.70
C SER A 309 -5.77 -12.92 0.78
N TYR A 310 -4.77 -13.60 1.36
CA TYR A 310 -4.35 -13.38 2.74
C TYR A 310 -3.82 -11.96 2.96
N VAL A 311 -2.93 -11.48 2.08
CA VAL A 311 -2.43 -10.09 2.10
C VAL A 311 -3.59 -9.11 2.14
N GLY A 312 -4.56 -9.27 1.24
CA GLY A 312 -5.75 -8.41 1.20
C GLY A 312 -6.55 -8.42 2.50
N SER A 313 -6.70 -9.58 3.14
CA SER A 313 -7.43 -9.69 4.41
C SER A 313 -6.74 -8.95 5.57
N VAL A 314 -5.41 -8.94 5.60
CA VAL A 314 -4.63 -8.19 6.61
C VAL A 314 -4.72 -6.69 6.33
N LEU A 315 -4.49 -6.26 5.09
CA LEU A 315 -4.55 -4.85 4.70
C LEU A 315 -5.96 -4.25 4.89
N PHE A 316 -7.01 -5.04 4.67
CA PHE A 316 -8.39 -4.61 4.95
C PHE A 316 -8.60 -4.28 6.43
N ARG A 317 -8.12 -5.13 7.33
CA ARG A 317 -8.18 -4.86 8.78
C ARG A 317 -7.34 -3.64 9.15
N GLU A 318 -6.11 -3.55 8.65
CA GLU A 318 -5.19 -2.48 9.00
C GLU A 318 -5.69 -1.11 8.55
N MET A 319 -6.23 -0.96 7.32
CA MET A 319 -6.74 0.32 6.83
C MET A 319 -7.97 0.83 7.58
N ASN A 320 -8.64 -0.05 8.33
CA ASN A 320 -9.82 0.26 9.13
C ASN A 320 -9.54 0.29 10.65
N SER A 321 -8.26 0.24 11.04
CA SER A 321 -7.84 0.18 12.43
C SER A 321 -7.44 1.54 12.98
N VAL A 322 -7.53 1.65 14.31
CA VAL A 322 -6.90 2.75 15.06
C VAL A 322 -5.48 2.30 15.44
N THR A 323 -4.51 2.87 14.76
CA THR A 323 -3.08 2.52 14.91
C THR A 323 -2.31 3.60 15.68
N ASP A 324 -2.95 4.29 16.60
CA ASP A 324 -2.40 5.33 17.48
C ASP A 324 -2.02 4.77 18.87
N ASN A 325 -1.37 5.58 19.67
CA ASN A 325 -1.08 5.35 21.10
C ASN A 325 -0.79 6.69 21.81
N PRO A 326 -1.30 6.91 23.03
CA PRO A 326 -2.32 6.10 23.71
C PRO A 326 -3.68 6.23 23.06
N LEU A 327 -4.52 5.24 23.29
CA LEU A 327 -5.90 5.20 22.83
C LEU A 327 -6.86 5.78 23.88
N ILE A 328 -7.83 6.56 23.42
CA ILE A 328 -8.83 7.23 24.27
C ILE A 328 -10.17 6.54 24.09
N PHE A 329 -10.79 6.20 25.20
CA PHE A 329 -12.11 5.55 25.28
C PHE A 329 -13.10 6.49 25.96
N PRO A 330 -13.85 7.30 25.19
CA PRO A 330 -14.72 8.34 25.74
C PRO A 330 -15.80 7.83 26.69
N ASP A 331 -16.37 6.66 26.40
CA ASP A 331 -17.46 6.08 27.19
C ASP A 331 -17.06 5.79 28.64
N LYS A 332 -15.80 5.43 28.86
CA LYS A 332 -15.24 5.12 30.18
C LYS A 332 -14.31 6.21 30.70
N LYS A 333 -14.14 7.30 29.97
CA LYS A 333 -13.13 8.36 30.23
C LYS A 333 -11.74 7.77 30.51
N ASN A 334 -11.40 6.70 29.79
CA ASN A 334 -10.19 5.92 30.01
C ASN A 334 -9.16 6.16 28.90
N VAL A 335 -7.87 6.13 29.28
CA VAL A 335 -6.73 6.25 28.34
C VAL A 335 -5.83 5.06 28.56
N LEU A 336 -5.63 4.28 27.51
CA LEU A 336 -4.85 3.05 27.54
C LEU A 336 -3.66 3.15 26.60
N SER A 337 -2.46 2.86 27.13
CA SER A 337 -1.27 2.68 26.31
C SER A 337 -1.15 1.23 25.82
N GLY A 338 -0.83 1.09 24.55
CA GLY A 338 -0.64 -0.20 23.88
C GLY A 338 0.30 -0.09 22.69
N GLY A 339 0.33 -1.10 21.83
CA GLY A 339 1.24 -1.21 20.70
C GLY A 339 0.58 -1.16 19.31
N ASN A 340 -0.62 -0.59 19.18
CA ASN A 340 -1.36 -0.61 17.92
C ASN A 340 -0.66 0.13 16.75
N PHE A 341 0.37 0.89 17.05
CA PHE A 341 1.24 1.54 16.06
C PHE A 341 2.24 0.59 15.40
N HIS A 342 2.41 -0.64 15.92
CA HIS A 342 3.42 -1.56 15.41
C HIS A 342 3.01 -2.19 14.09
N ALA A 343 3.80 -1.93 13.04
CA ALA A 343 3.48 -2.32 11.67
C ALA A 343 3.85 -3.78 11.32
N ALA A 344 4.15 -4.65 12.29
CA ALA A 344 4.51 -6.05 12.02
C ALA A 344 3.51 -6.78 11.10
N PRO A 345 2.17 -6.64 11.27
CA PRO A 345 1.22 -7.29 10.37
C PRO A 345 1.38 -6.83 8.92
N VAL A 346 1.67 -5.54 8.70
CA VAL A 346 1.92 -4.98 7.36
C VAL A 346 3.25 -5.45 6.81
N GLY A 347 4.32 -5.46 7.64
CA GLY A 347 5.65 -5.92 7.24
C GLY A 347 5.63 -7.35 6.73
N TYR A 348 5.02 -8.27 7.48
CA TYR A 348 4.94 -9.68 7.08
C TYR A 348 4.20 -9.91 5.76
N VAL A 349 3.10 -9.20 5.53
CA VAL A 349 2.36 -9.36 4.28
C VAL A 349 3.04 -8.66 3.10
N CYS A 350 3.83 -7.62 3.34
CA CYS A 350 4.69 -7.01 2.30
C CYS A 350 5.79 -7.98 1.86
N ASP A 351 6.48 -8.64 2.79
CA ASP A 351 7.49 -9.66 2.46
C ASP A 351 6.87 -10.84 1.72
N LEU A 352 5.73 -11.35 2.20
CA LEU A 352 5.00 -12.42 1.51
C LEU A 352 4.63 -12.00 0.07
N MET A 353 4.17 -10.77 -0.11
CA MET A 353 3.82 -10.24 -1.44
C MET A 353 5.07 -10.15 -2.34
N GLY A 354 6.21 -9.71 -1.82
CA GLY A 354 7.49 -9.70 -2.53
C GLY A 354 7.91 -11.09 -3.00
N ILE A 355 7.85 -12.09 -2.10
CA ILE A 355 8.22 -13.48 -2.38
C ILE A 355 7.36 -14.05 -3.51
N VAL A 356 6.03 -13.95 -3.41
CA VAL A 356 5.14 -14.58 -4.40
C VAL A 356 5.17 -13.87 -5.76
N LEU A 357 5.42 -12.56 -5.79
CA LEU A 357 5.57 -11.82 -7.05
C LEU A 357 6.92 -12.14 -7.73
N ALA A 358 7.98 -12.35 -6.97
CA ALA A 358 9.26 -12.82 -7.51
C ALA A 358 9.12 -14.21 -8.14
N ASP A 359 8.41 -15.15 -7.51
CA ASP A 359 8.13 -16.47 -8.07
C ASP A 359 7.28 -16.40 -9.35
N LEU A 360 6.28 -15.51 -9.37
CA LEU A 360 5.48 -15.25 -10.58
C LEU A 360 6.35 -14.74 -11.75
N SER A 361 7.36 -13.92 -11.44
CA SER A 361 8.32 -13.46 -12.46
C SER A 361 9.21 -14.59 -12.99
N ASN A 362 9.65 -15.49 -12.10
CA ASN A 362 10.47 -16.63 -12.48
C ASN A 362 9.76 -17.56 -13.47
N ILE A 363 8.52 -17.95 -13.20
CA ILE A 363 7.78 -18.81 -14.12
C ILE A 363 7.50 -18.13 -15.47
N SER A 364 7.34 -16.79 -15.48
CA SER A 364 7.20 -16.02 -16.72
C SER A 364 8.49 -15.99 -17.52
N GLU A 365 9.62 -15.79 -16.87
CA GLU A 365 10.95 -15.82 -17.50
C GLU A 365 11.25 -17.20 -18.08
N ARG A 366 10.95 -18.29 -17.39
CA ARG A 366 11.09 -19.65 -17.92
C ARG A 366 10.24 -19.89 -19.18
N ARG A 367 9.08 -19.29 -19.31
CA ARG A 367 8.27 -19.36 -20.54
C ARG A 367 8.92 -18.58 -21.70
N ILE A 368 9.54 -17.44 -21.42
CA ILE A 368 10.28 -16.66 -22.42
C ILE A 368 11.48 -17.45 -22.96
N GLU A 369 12.21 -18.11 -22.09
CA GLU A 369 13.33 -18.97 -22.46
C GLU A 369 12.84 -20.13 -23.35
N HIS A 370 11.80 -20.86 -22.93
CA HIS A 370 11.24 -21.97 -23.70
C HIS A 370 10.75 -21.55 -25.09
N MET A 371 10.22 -20.35 -25.28
CA MET A 371 9.82 -19.86 -26.61
C MET A 371 11.03 -19.67 -27.54
N GLN A 372 12.20 -19.36 -27.00
CA GLN A 372 13.39 -19.06 -27.77
C GLN A 372 14.30 -20.27 -28.03
N ASP A 373 14.08 -21.39 -27.32
CA ASP A 373 14.80 -22.65 -27.53
C ASP A 373 14.11 -23.50 -28.59
N PRO A 374 14.73 -23.72 -29.78
CA PRO A 374 14.14 -24.55 -30.84
C PRO A 374 13.85 -25.98 -30.40
N SER A 375 14.62 -26.52 -29.46
CA SER A 375 14.45 -27.90 -28.98
C SER A 375 13.17 -28.12 -28.20
N VAL A 376 12.63 -27.04 -27.60
CA VAL A 376 11.41 -27.05 -26.80
C VAL A 376 10.22 -26.48 -27.57
N SER A 377 10.43 -25.34 -28.24
CA SER A 377 9.36 -24.57 -28.88
C SER A 377 8.99 -25.07 -30.28
N LEU A 378 9.89 -25.74 -30.95
CA LEU A 378 9.85 -26.05 -32.39
C LEU A 378 9.76 -24.77 -33.26
N LEU A 379 10.07 -23.62 -32.71
CA LEU A 379 10.16 -22.34 -33.38
C LEU A 379 11.63 -22.04 -33.74
N PRO A 380 11.91 -21.10 -34.68
CA PRO A 380 13.28 -20.68 -34.98
C PRO A 380 13.98 -20.15 -33.72
N GLY A 381 15.30 -20.43 -33.58
CA GLY A 381 16.11 -19.94 -32.48
C GLY A 381 16.00 -18.43 -32.30
N PHE A 382 15.85 -17.97 -31.07
CA PHE A 382 15.60 -16.57 -30.72
C PHE A 382 14.39 -15.93 -31.46
N LEU A 383 13.50 -16.76 -32.00
CA LEU A 383 12.30 -16.33 -32.76
C LEU A 383 12.65 -15.48 -34.00
N THR A 384 13.78 -15.77 -34.67
CA THR A 384 14.19 -15.09 -35.90
C THR A 384 14.37 -16.08 -37.06
N ARG A 385 13.91 -15.69 -38.26
CA ARG A 385 14.08 -16.49 -39.49
C ARG A 385 15.48 -16.36 -40.09
N SER A 386 16.22 -15.28 -39.76
CA SER A 386 17.53 -14.97 -40.26
C SER A 386 18.59 -15.06 -39.17
N GLY A 387 18.69 -16.24 -38.52
CA GLY A 387 19.69 -16.51 -37.48
C GLY A 387 21.10 -16.28 -37.98
N GLY A 388 21.96 -15.71 -37.14
CA GLY A 388 23.33 -15.30 -37.52
C GLY A 388 23.40 -13.86 -38.00
N LEU A 389 22.50 -13.42 -38.89
CA LEU A 389 22.39 -12.00 -39.26
C LEU A 389 21.62 -11.21 -38.20
N ASN A 390 20.61 -11.84 -37.59
CA ASN A 390 19.78 -11.26 -36.53
C ASN A 390 19.83 -12.13 -35.27
N SER A 391 19.88 -11.50 -34.11
CA SER A 391 19.80 -12.15 -32.80
C SER A 391 18.36 -12.23 -32.24
N GLY A 392 17.36 -11.78 -33.02
CA GLY A 392 15.93 -11.84 -32.63
C GLY A 392 15.63 -11.29 -31.21
N PHE A 393 14.96 -12.10 -30.41
CA PHE A 393 14.57 -11.75 -29.03
C PHE A 393 15.60 -12.17 -27.96
N MET A 394 16.84 -12.53 -28.33
CA MET A 394 17.86 -12.96 -27.37
C MET A 394 18.03 -11.99 -26.23
N ILE A 395 18.18 -10.68 -26.50
CA ILE A 395 18.37 -9.66 -25.44
C ILE A 395 17.09 -9.38 -24.66
N ALA A 396 15.92 -9.57 -25.24
CA ALA A 396 14.66 -9.51 -24.49
C ALA A 396 14.60 -10.58 -23.39
N HIS A 397 15.09 -11.80 -23.68
CA HIS A 397 15.23 -12.84 -22.65
C HIS A 397 16.27 -12.47 -21.59
N VAL A 398 17.46 -12.01 -21.98
CA VAL A 398 18.50 -11.56 -21.04
C VAL A 398 17.96 -10.46 -20.12
N THR A 399 17.19 -9.51 -20.65
CA THR A 399 16.52 -8.47 -19.85
C THR A 399 15.51 -9.07 -18.86
N SER A 400 14.69 -10.03 -19.29
CA SER A 400 13.75 -10.74 -18.43
C SER A 400 14.47 -11.48 -17.28
N ALA A 401 15.56 -12.16 -17.58
CA ALA A 401 16.39 -12.84 -16.57
C ALA A 401 17.01 -11.86 -15.57
N ALA A 402 17.51 -10.71 -16.04
CA ALA A 402 18.04 -9.66 -15.18
C ALA A 402 16.97 -9.10 -14.22
N LEU A 403 15.76 -8.82 -14.73
CA LEU A 403 14.63 -8.34 -13.90
C LEU A 403 14.16 -9.38 -12.89
N SER A 404 14.13 -10.67 -13.26
CA SER A 404 13.78 -11.76 -12.33
C SER A 404 14.84 -11.92 -11.24
N SER A 405 16.13 -11.76 -11.58
CA SER A 405 17.22 -11.77 -10.60
C SER A 405 17.14 -10.58 -9.63
N GLU A 406 16.80 -9.37 -10.11
CA GLU A 406 16.59 -8.20 -9.28
C GLU A 406 15.39 -8.40 -8.33
N ASN A 407 14.26 -8.94 -8.83
CA ASN A 407 13.10 -9.27 -8.01
C ASN A 407 13.44 -10.22 -6.86
N LYS A 408 14.31 -11.22 -7.09
CA LYS A 408 14.81 -12.12 -6.05
C LYS A 408 15.53 -11.36 -4.93
N VAL A 409 16.37 -10.39 -5.27
CA VAL A 409 17.08 -9.56 -4.29
C VAL A 409 16.09 -8.70 -3.49
N LEU A 410 15.14 -8.08 -4.19
CA LEU A 410 14.10 -7.23 -3.57
C LEU A 410 13.10 -8.03 -2.71
N ALA A 411 12.95 -9.34 -2.94
CA ALA A 411 12.09 -10.23 -2.17
C ALA A 411 12.75 -10.77 -0.89
N HIS A 412 13.98 -10.34 -0.57
CA HIS A 412 14.61 -10.71 0.69
C HIS A 412 13.80 -10.12 1.85
N PRO A 413 13.34 -10.94 2.83
CA PRO A 413 12.48 -10.46 3.90
C PRO A 413 13.16 -9.40 4.76
N ALA A 414 12.53 -8.23 4.89
CA ALA A 414 12.99 -7.14 5.75
C ALA A 414 12.30 -7.14 7.13
N SER A 415 11.13 -7.77 7.24
CA SER A 415 10.35 -7.82 8.49
C SER A 415 10.98 -8.67 9.60
N VAL A 416 12.03 -9.43 9.29
CA VAL A 416 12.79 -10.25 10.25
C VAL A 416 13.97 -9.49 10.86
N ASP A 417 14.28 -8.28 10.39
CA ASP A 417 15.32 -7.44 10.97
C ASP A 417 14.94 -6.99 12.38
N SER A 418 15.93 -6.90 13.26
CA SER A 418 15.78 -6.37 14.62
C SER A 418 16.90 -5.38 14.90
N ILE A 419 16.60 -4.08 14.73
CA ILE A 419 17.55 -3.00 14.92
C ILE A 419 17.11 -2.17 16.14
N PRO A 420 17.88 -2.13 17.24
CA PRO A 420 17.57 -1.29 18.39
C PRO A 420 17.53 0.18 18.02
N THR A 421 16.46 0.87 18.41
CA THR A 421 16.27 2.30 18.17
C THR A 421 15.64 2.96 19.40
N SER A 422 15.77 4.29 19.49
CA SER A 422 15.10 5.14 20.50
C SER A 422 15.51 4.88 21.95
N ALA A 423 16.72 4.34 22.14
CA ALA A 423 17.39 4.00 23.43
C ALA A 423 16.59 3.03 24.31
#